data_560224b360f65c37b3b4d66d9bfa9a0e
#
_entry.id   560224b360f65c37b3b4d66d9bfa9a0e
#
_cell.length_a   1.000
_cell.length_b   1.000
_cell.length_c   1.000
_cell.angle_alpha   90.00
_cell.angle_beta   90.00
_cell.angle_gamma   90.00
#
_symmetry.space_group_name_H-M   'P 1'
#
loop_
_entity.id
_entity.type
_entity.pdbx_description
1 polymer ?
#
loop_
_entity_poly.entity_id
_entity_poly.type
_entity_poly.pdbx_seq_one_letter_code
_entity_poly.pdbx_strand_id
1 'polypeptide(L)'
;ELKNDSKIYWNNATIGKLTPGKDYLSPNIELLVDDMLEQNQKSKLINFLEKWLKNKISSVLKSLYDLKDLKDKNSSIKALAYQLYENNGVLKRDKVSEYLKKLDQNDRKILRDLGVKFGRYHVFLFKLIKPEPVSLRTLLWKNFNQKYFNLQPPTFGLNFLSDDKIQNKNFMLLCGFEKFNNFYIRIDILERLFVQIINSDTKDMREIKMIPEMLNLLGCK
;
A
#
# COMPACT_ATOMS: atom_id res chain seq x y z
N GLU A 1 -18.29 11.87 0.09
CA GLU A 1 -16.86 11.86 0.46
C GLU A 1 -16.62 10.87 1.61
N LEU A 2 -15.56 10.06 1.51
CA LEU A 2 -15.09 9.19 2.60
C LEU A 2 -14.00 9.91 3.37
N LYS A 3 -14.17 10.08 4.69
CA LYS A 3 -13.19 10.74 5.57
C LYS A 3 -12.42 9.75 6.45
N ASN A 4 -11.38 10.23 7.13
CA ASN A 4 -10.48 9.41 7.95
C ASN A 4 -11.13 8.77 9.20
N ASP A 5 -12.32 9.20 9.56
CA ASP A 5 -13.18 8.64 10.62
C ASP A 5 -14.01 7.43 10.16
N SER A 6 -13.76 6.92 8.95
CA SER A 6 -14.51 5.83 8.31
C SER A 6 -15.99 6.17 8.01
N LYS A 7 -16.37 7.43 8.02
CA LYS A 7 -17.73 7.87 7.69
C LYS A 7 -17.82 8.40 6.27
N ILE A 8 -18.99 8.23 5.68
CA ILE A 8 -19.33 8.71 4.34
C ILE A 8 -20.21 9.95 4.51
N TYR A 9 -19.78 11.04 3.88
CA TYR A 9 -20.45 12.34 3.94
C TYR A 9 -21.06 12.72 2.60
N TRP A 10 -22.25 13.32 2.63
CA TRP A 10 -22.92 13.95 1.52
C TRP A 10 -23.38 15.35 1.96
N ASN A 11 -22.94 16.39 1.27
CA ASN A 11 -23.25 17.79 1.64
C ASN A 11 -23.10 18.08 3.15
N ASN A 12 -21.97 17.67 3.72
CA ASN A 12 -21.63 17.77 5.15
C ASN A 12 -22.49 16.92 6.12
N ALA A 13 -23.52 16.23 5.64
CA ALA A 13 -24.27 15.28 6.44
C ALA A 13 -23.61 13.88 6.40
N THR A 14 -23.56 13.21 7.53
CA THR A 14 -23.09 11.81 7.59
C THR A 14 -24.22 10.90 7.13
N ILE A 15 -24.01 10.15 6.06
CA ILE A 15 -25.01 9.25 5.47
C ILE A 15 -24.68 7.79 5.68
N GLY A 16 -23.45 7.44 6.00
CA GLY A 16 -23.03 6.06 6.23
C GLY A 16 -21.70 5.97 6.93
N LYS A 17 -21.39 4.76 7.37
CA LYS A 17 -20.16 4.40 8.05
C LYS A 17 -19.63 3.09 7.50
N LEU A 18 -18.31 2.97 7.36
CA LEU A 18 -17.70 1.69 7.02
C LEU A 18 -17.71 0.75 8.21
N THR A 19 -18.04 -0.51 7.96
CA THR A 19 -17.94 -1.60 8.92
C THR A 19 -17.06 -2.73 8.35
N PRO A 20 -16.47 -3.60 9.19
CA PRO A 20 -15.68 -4.71 8.72
C PRO A 20 -16.47 -5.59 7.76
N GLY A 21 -15.87 -5.92 6.61
CA GLY A 21 -16.45 -6.82 5.61
C GLY A 21 -15.70 -8.15 5.56
N LYS A 22 -15.72 -8.80 4.38
CA LYS A 22 -15.06 -10.09 4.15
C LYS A 22 -13.54 -9.99 4.27
N ASP A 23 -12.97 -8.93 3.76
CA ASP A 23 -11.57 -8.58 3.86
C ASP A 23 -11.44 -7.05 3.98
N TYR A 24 -10.21 -6.55 4.19
CA TYR A 24 -10.02 -5.12 4.41
C TYR A 24 -10.25 -4.25 3.16
N LEU A 25 -10.19 -4.83 1.95
CA LEU A 25 -10.48 -4.12 0.69
C LEU A 25 -11.97 -4.18 0.31
N SER A 26 -12.77 -4.95 1.05
CA SER A 26 -14.20 -5.16 0.80
C SER A 26 -15.01 -4.85 2.06
N PRO A 27 -14.95 -3.60 2.57
CA PRO A 27 -15.72 -3.20 3.75
C PRO A 27 -17.22 -3.17 3.42
N ASN A 28 -18.05 -3.38 4.44
CA ASN A 28 -19.49 -3.14 4.36
C ASN A 28 -19.80 -1.68 4.67
N ILE A 29 -21.04 -1.26 4.35
CA ILE A 29 -21.55 0.07 4.66
C ILE A 29 -22.79 -0.08 5.56
N GLU A 30 -22.77 0.62 6.69
CA GLU A 30 -23.92 0.84 7.55
C GLU A 30 -24.47 2.24 7.27
N LEU A 31 -25.77 2.34 6.99
CA LEU A 31 -26.43 3.63 6.77
C LEU A 31 -26.64 4.33 8.10
N LEU A 32 -26.35 5.63 8.12
CA LEU A 32 -26.56 6.54 9.27
C LEU A 32 -27.57 7.63 8.85
N VAL A 33 -28.70 7.22 8.29
CA VAL A 33 -29.78 8.09 7.84
C VAL A 33 -31.00 7.91 8.72
N ASP A 34 -31.78 8.99 8.89
CA ASP A 34 -32.98 8.97 9.69
C ASP A 34 -33.99 7.92 9.24
N ASP A 35 -34.84 7.47 10.18
CA ASP A 35 -35.89 6.47 9.94
C ASP A 35 -37.00 6.94 8.97
N MET A 36 -36.96 8.20 8.55
CA MET A 36 -37.87 8.77 7.56
C MET A 36 -37.75 8.18 6.15
N LEU A 37 -36.65 7.50 5.83
CA LEU A 37 -36.49 6.86 4.52
C LEU A 37 -37.22 5.52 4.48
N GLU A 38 -38.03 5.34 3.46
CA GLU A 38 -38.66 4.05 3.18
C GLU A 38 -37.62 2.96 2.89
N GLN A 39 -37.96 1.71 3.19
CA GLN A 39 -37.06 0.56 3.02
C GLN A 39 -36.51 0.45 1.58
N ASN A 40 -37.32 0.76 0.56
CA ASN A 40 -36.89 0.76 -0.83
C ASN A 40 -35.85 1.85 -1.13
N GLN A 41 -36.00 3.02 -0.51
CA GLN A 41 -35.04 4.13 -0.64
C GLN A 41 -33.72 3.81 0.06
N LYS A 42 -33.77 3.23 1.27
CA LYS A 42 -32.58 2.73 2.00
C LYS A 42 -31.80 1.70 1.16
N SER A 43 -32.49 0.74 0.55
CA SER A 43 -31.89 -0.28 -0.32
C SER A 43 -31.21 0.32 -1.55
N LYS A 44 -31.86 1.28 -2.22
CA LYS A 44 -31.26 1.98 -3.36
C LYS A 44 -30.04 2.79 -2.97
N LEU A 45 -30.07 3.46 -1.82
CA LEU A 45 -28.96 4.25 -1.32
C LEU A 45 -27.74 3.37 -0.96
N ILE A 46 -27.96 2.23 -0.28
CA ILE A 46 -26.87 1.33 0.07
C ILE A 46 -26.21 0.76 -1.19
N ASN A 47 -26.98 0.29 -2.17
CA ASN A 47 -26.47 -0.21 -3.44
C ASN A 47 -25.64 0.86 -4.19
N PHE A 48 -26.09 2.11 -4.17
CA PHE A 48 -25.35 3.22 -4.76
C PHE A 48 -24.03 3.47 -4.04
N LEU A 49 -24.03 3.51 -2.69
CA LEU A 49 -22.84 3.74 -1.90
C LEU A 49 -21.83 2.60 -2.03
N GLU A 50 -22.28 1.35 -2.06
CA GLU A 50 -21.41 0.19 -2.29
C GLU A 50 -20.74 0.24 -3.67
N LYS A 51 -21.50 0.55 -4.72
CA LYS A 51 -20.94 0.73 -6.06
C LYS A 51 -19.95 1.88 -6.13
N TRP A 52 -20.28 3.01 -5.51
CA TRP A 52 -19.40 4.16 -5.43
C TRP A 52 -18.09 3.83 -4.69
N LEU A 53 -18.18 3.18 -3.52
CA LEU A 53 -17.04 2.78 -2.72
C LEU A 53 -16.14 1.80 -3.46
N LYS A 54 -16.73 0.78 -4.09
CA LYS A 54 -16.00 -0.19 -4.91
C LYS A 54 -15.25 0.49 -6.06
N ASN A 55 -15.89 1.42 -6.76
CA ASN A 55 -15.25 2.18 -7.82
C ASN A 55 -14.10 3.06 -7.29
N LYS A 56 -14.31 3.72 -6.14
CA LYS A 56 -13.25 4.52 -5.49
C LYS A 56 -12.04 3.65 -5.11
N ILE A 57 -12.27 2.53 -4.47
CA ILE A 57 -11.20 1.59 -4.06
C ILE A 57 -10.46 1.07 -5.29
N SER A 58 -11.16 0.58 -6.31
CA SER A 58 -10.55 0.04 -7.53
C SER A 58 -9.80 1.09 -8.35
N SER A 59 -10.24 2.34 -8.34
CA SER A 59 -9.58 3.46 -9.03
C SER A 59 -8.28 3.87 -8.31
N VAL A 60 -8.34 4.09 -7.00
CA VAL A 60 -7.17 4.51 -6.21
C VAL A 60 -6.12 3.39 -6.10
N LEU A 61 -6.57 2.15 -5.97
CA LEU A 61 -5.71 0.97 -5.87
C LEU A 61 -5.57 0.21 -7.20
N LYS A 62 -5.76 0.90 -8.33
CA LYS A 62 -5.77 0.30 -9.66
C LYS A 62 -4.57 -0.63 -9.89
N SER A 63 -3.36 -0.20 -9.55
CA SER A 63 -2.15 -1.02 -9.73
C SER A 63 -2.16 -2.34 -8.95
N LEU A 64 -2.90 -2.43 -7.85
CA LEU A 64 -3.10 -3.67 -7.10
C LEU A 64 -4.13 -4.58 -7.80
N TYR A 65 -5.22 -4.00 -8.30
CA TYR A 65 -6.26 -4.74 -9.00
C TYR A 65 -5.80 -5.23 -10.37
N ASP A 66 -5.01 -4.46 -11.09
CA ASP A 66 -4.42 -4.84 -12.39
C ASP A 66 -3.58 -6.13 -12.29
N LEU A 67 -3.04 -6.46 -11.11
CA LEU A 67 -2.34 -7.74 -10.88
C LEU A 67 -3.27 -8.97 -10.91
N LYS A 68 -4.57 -8.80 -10.71
CA LYS A 68 -5.55 -9.90 -10.79
C LYS A 68 -5.95 -10.23 -12.22
N ASP A 69 -5.83 -9.29 -13.14
CA ASP A 69 -6.33 -9.43 -14.51
C ASP A 69 -5.23 -9.91 -15.49
N LEU A 70 -4.61 -11.03 -15.15
CA LEU A 70 -3.49 -11.61 -15.89
C LEU A 70 -3.85 -12.99 -16.48
N LYS A 71 -5.10 -13.13 -17.00
CA LYS A 71 -5.65 -14.43 -17.42
C LYS A 71 -4.79 -15.14 -18.47
N ASP A 72 -4.27 -14.38 -19.45
CA ASP A 72 -3.53 -14.91 -20.59
C ASP A 72 -2.01 -14.94 -20.42
N LYS A 73 -1.51 -14.76 -19.17
CA LYS A 73 -0.07 -14.74 -18.88
C LYS A 73 0.42 -16.09 -18.36
N ASN A 74 1.73 -16.29 -18.42
CA ASN A 74 2.35 -17.53 -17.93
C ASN A 74 2.16 -17.71 -16.41
N SER A 75 2.36 -18.94 -15.92
CA SER A 75 2.13 -19.31 -14.52
C SER A 75 3.05 -18.57 -13.55
N SER A 76 4.29 -18.23 -13.97
CA SER A 76 5.26 -17.54 -13.12
C SER A 76 4.87 -16.07 -12.88
N ILE A 77 4.36 -15.37 -13.92
CA ILE A 77 3.82 -14.01 -13.78
C ILE A 77 2.62 -14.03 -12.83
N LYS A 78 1.66 -14.96 -13.05
CA LYS A 78 0.46 -15.09 -12.21
C LYS A 78 0.82 -15.36 -10.76
N ALA A 79 1.78 -16.26 -10.51
CA ALA A 79 2.20 -16.60 -9.16
C ALA A 79 2.81 -15.39 -8.43
N LEU A 80 3.71 -14.65 -9.08
CA LEU A 80 4.30 -13.44 -8.49
C LEU A 80 3.26 -12.33 -8.30
N ALA A 81 2.39 -12.11 -9.26
CA ALA A 81 1.31 -11.13 -9.17
C ALA A 81 0.33 -11.45 -8.04
N TYR A 82 -0.03 -12.73 -7.89
CA TYR A 82 -0.85 -13.20 -6.77
C TYR A 82 -0.16 -12.95 -5.41
N GLN A 83 1.12 -13.31 -5.29
CA GLN A 83 1.89 -13.05 -4.08
C GLN A 83 1.96 -11.54 -3.74
N LEU A 84 2.16 -10.68 -4.75
CA LEU A 84 2.14 -9.23 -4.57
C LEU A 84 0.77 -8.75 -4.10
N TYR A 85 -0.30 -9.26 -4.69
CA TYR A 85 -1.66 -8.91 -4.28
C TYR A 85 -1.94 -9.28 -2.82
N GLU A 86 -1.67 -10.53 -2.44
CA GLU A 86 -1.88 -11.05 -1.07
C GLU A 86 -1.04 -10.30 -0.02
N ASN A 87 0.14 -9.84 -0.40
CA ASN A 87 1.04 -9.10 0.49
C ASN A 87 0.94 -7.56 0.31
N ASN A 88 -0.22 -7.07 -0.15
CA ASN A 88 -0.50 -5.64 -0.25
C ASN A 88 0.50 -4.85 -1.13
N GLY A 89 1.03 -5.50 -2.16
CA GLY A 89 1.91 -4.88 -3.13
C GLY A 89 3.36 -4.71 -2.69
N VAL A 90 3.79 -5.36 -1.60
CA VAL A 90 5.18 -5.32 -1.13
C VAL A 90 5.64 -6.71 -0.71
N LEU A 91 6.73 -7.19 -1.30
CA LEU A 91 7.34 -8.49 -1.01
C LEU A 91 8.83 -8.35 -0.75
N LYS A 92 9.37 -9.11 0.19
CA LYS A 92 10.81 -9.33 0.28
C LYS A 92 11.26 -10.24 -0.87
N ARG A 93 12.34 -9.86 -1.53
CA ARG A 93 12.84 -10.53 -2.73
C ARG A 93 13.29 -11.96 -2.45
N ASP A 94 13.83 -12.25 -1.28
CA ASP A 94 14.23 -13.58 -0.83
C ASP A 94 13.05 -14.55 -0.83
N LYS A 95 11.88 -14.10 -0.36
CA LYS A 95 10.66 -14.93 -0.31
C LYS A 95 10.10 -15.32 -1.69
N VAL A 96 10.45 -14.58 -2.72
CA VAL A 96 9.96 -14.81 -4.10
C VAL A 96 11.08 -15.10 -5.08
N SER A 97 12.27 -15.43 -4.60
CA SER A 97 13.47 -15.67 -5.42
C SER A 97 13.27 -16.74 -6.48
N GLU A 98 12.55 -17.81 -6.16
CA GLU A 98 12.26 -18.91 -7.11
C GLU A 98 11.34 -18.47 -8.26
N TYR A 99 10.33 -17.65 -7.97
CA TYR A 99 9.47 -17.09 -9.02
C TYR A 99 10.26 -16.11 -9.89
N LEU A 100 11.12 -15.28 -9.28
CA LEU A 100 11.94 -14.31 -10.00
C LEU A 100 12.96 -14.94 -10.95
N LYS A 101 13.51 -16.11 -10.59
CA LYS A 101 14.44 -16.87 -11.46
C LYS A 101 13.76 -17.41 -12.72
N LYS A 102 12.46 -17.71 -12.65
CA LYS A 102 11.66 -18.24 -13.75
C LYS A 102 11.14 -17.18 -14.72
N LEU A 103 11.24 -15.90 -14.36
CA LEU A 103 10.80 -14.79 -15.20
C LEU A 103 11.87 -14.42 -16.24
N ASP A 104 11.49 -14.43 -17.50
CA ASP A 104 12.30 -13.91 -18.59
C ASP A 104 12.24 -12.36 -18.66
N GLN A 105 12.90 -11.76 -19.66
CA GLN A 105 12.93 -10.30 -19.83
C GLN A 105 11.56 -9.73 -20.22
N ASN A 106 10.78 -10.45 -21.02
CA ASN A 106 9.45 -10.04 -21.43
C ASN A 106 8.47 -10.09 -20.24
N ASP A 107 8.53 -11.15 -19.45
CA ASP A 107 7.74 -11.29 -18.21
C ASP A 107 7.99 -10.12 -17.26
N ARG A 108 9.26 -9.78 -17.07
CA ARG A 108 9.66 -8.64 -16.24
C ARG A 108 9.20 -7.30 -16.81
N LYS A 109 9.17 -7.16 -18.14
CA LYS A 109 8.64 -5.96 -18.82
C LYS A 109 7.15 -5.83 -18.55
N ILE A 110 6.37 -6.89 -18.74
CA ILE A 110 4.93 -6.92 -18.46
C ILE A 110 4.64 -6.48 -17.01
N LEU A 111 5.36 -7.04 -16.04
CA LEU A 111 5.18 -6.69 -14.63
C LEU A 111 5.58 -5.24 -14.33
N ARG A 112 6.64 -4.71 -14.98
CA ARG A 112 7.01 -3.27 -14.86
C ARG A 112 5.94 -2.36 -15.44
N ASP A 113 5.33 -2.74 -16.55
CA ASP A 113 4.24 -1.97 -17.18
C ASP A 113 3.00 -1.90 -16.27
N LEU A 114 2.77 -2.94 -15.44
CA LEU A 114 1.77 -2.93 -14.36
C LEU A 114 2.21 -2.14 -13.12
N GLY A 115 3.42 -1.58 -13.12
CA GLY A 115 3.95 -0.74 -12.05
C GLY A 115 4.77 -1.48 -10.98
N VAL A 116 5.10 -2.76 -11.22
CA VAL A 116 5.98 -3.51 -10.31
C VAL A 116 7.42 -3.01 -10.44
N LYS A 117 8.03 -2.70 -9.32
CA LYS A 117 9.46 -2.38 -9.20
C LYS A 117 10.21 -3.58 -8.63
N PHE A 118 11.28 -3.96 -9.33
CA PHE A 118 12.20 -5.01 -8.91
C PHE A 118 13.41 -4.35 -8.25
N GLY A 119 13.34 -4.18 -6.94
CA GLY A 119 14.44 -3.66 -6.15
C GLY A 119 15.47 -4.75 -5.80
N ARG A 120 16.49 -4.38 -5.03
CA ARG A 120 17.52 -5.32 -4.56
C ARG A 120 16.99 -6.25 -3.47
N TYR A 121 16.19 -5.72 -2.55
CA TYR A 121 15.65 -6.42 -1.38
C TYR A 121 14.14 -6.59 -1.42
N HIS A 122 13.45 -5.76 -2.22
CA HIS A 122 11.99 -5.79 -2.36
C HIS A 122 11.54 -5.88 -3.80
N VAL A 123 10.38 -6.51 -3.98
CA VAL A 123 9.55 -6.38 -5.18
C VAL A 123 8.27 -5.69 -4.74
N PHE A 124 7.93 -4.55 -5.34
CA PHE A 124 6.83 -3.73 -4.84
C PHE A 124 6.12 -2.90 -5.90
N LEU A 125 4.89 -2.51 -5.62
CA LEU A 125 4.10 -1.59 -6.42
C LEU A 125 4.36 -0.15 -5.98
N PHE A 126 5.17 0.59 -6.74
CA PHE A 126 5.58 1.95 -6.39
C PHE A 126 4.39 2.92 -6.22
N LYS A 127 3.32 2.76 -7.00
CA LYS A 127 2.13 3.63 -6.91
C LYS A 127 1.42 3.49 -5.56
N LEU A 128 1.48 2.32 -4.92
CA LEU A 128 0.80 2.07 -3.65
C LEU A 128 1.44 2.77 -2.44
N ILE A 129 2.71 3.18 -2.54
CA ILE A 129 3.38 3.93 -1.46
C ILE A 129 3.19 5.45 -1.59
N LYS A 130 2.36 5.90 -2.52
CA LYS A 130 1.97 7.31 -2.66
C LYS A 130 0.91 7.71 -1.63
N PRO A 131 0.76 9.01 -1.31
CA PRO A 131 -0.12 9.48 -0.23
C PRO A 131 -1.56 8.97 -0.32
N GLU A 132 -2.22 9.12 -1.46
CA GLU A 132 -3.63 8.76 -1.60
C GLU A 132 -3.88 7.24 -1.43
N PRO A 133 -3.16 6.32 -2.11
CA PRO A 133 -3.28 4.88 -1.86
C PRO A 133 -2.94 4.47 -0.42
N VAL A 134 -1.94 5.10 0.20
CA VAL A 134 -1.59 4.84 1.61
C VAL A 134 -2.74 5.25 2.52
N SER A 135 -3.28 6.46 2.36
CA SER A 135 -4.42 6.95 3.16
C SER A 135 -5.61 6.02 3.06
N LEU A 136 -5.99 5.64 1.85
CA LEU A 136 -7.14 4.74 1.65
C LEU A 136 -6.88 3.35 2.26
N ARG A 137 -5.73 2.72 1.98
CA ARG A 137 -5.43 1.38 2.49
C ARG A 137 -5.35 1.34 4.02
N THR A 138 -4.73 2.33 4.63
CA THR A 138 -4.62 2.40 6.10
C THR A 138 -5.98 2.65 6.76
N LEU A 139 -6.84 3.47 6.14
CA LEU A 139 -8.22 3.65 6.57
C LEU A 139 -9.00 2.32 6.54
N LEU A 140 -8.99 1.64 5.40
CA LEU A 140 -9.69 0.36 5.22
C LEU A 140 -9.14 -0.72 6.14
N TRP A 141 -7.81 -0.79 6.29
CA TRP A 141 -7.16 -1.75 7.18
C TRP A 141 -7.49 -1.51 8.66
N LYS A 142 -7.51 -0.26 9.11
CA LYS A 142 -7.93 0.11 10.47
C LYS A 142 -9.40 -0.21 10.71
N ASN A 143 -10.25 0.06 9.73
CA ASN A 143 -11.67 -0.29 9.80
C ASN A 143 -11.88 -1.80 9.95
N PHE A 144 -11.10 -2.62 9.25
CA PHE A 144 -11.14 -4.07 9.38
C PHE A 144 -10.55 -4.56 10.69
N ASN A 145 -9.42 -3.97 11.13
CA ASN A 145 -8.71 -4.31 12.36
C ASN A 145 -9.02 -3.32 13.47
N GLN A 146 -10.24 -3.32 13.99
CA GLN A 146 -10.79 -2.35 14.94
C GLN A 146 -9.89 -2.03 16.15
N LYS A 147 -9.14 -3.02 16.66
CA LYS A 147 -8.18 -2.85 17.77
C LYS A 147 -7.04 -1.87 17.46
N TYR A 148 -6.80 -1.58 16.18
CA TYR A 148 -5.74 -0.68 15.70
C TYR A 148 -6.29 0.65 15.15
N PHE A 149 -7.54 0.99 15.45
CA PHE A 149 -8.21 2.17 14.94
C PHE A 149 -7.43 3.47 15.21
N ASN A 150 -6.76 3.57 16.34
CA ASN A 150 -6.00 4.75 16.75
C ASN A 150 -4.63 4.90 16.07
N LEU A 151 -4.16 3.90 15.29
CA LEU A 151 -2.90 4.02 14.58
C LEU A 151 -3.00 5.13 13.53
N GLN A 152 -1.96 5.94 13.45
CA GLN A 152 -1.84 6.98 12.43
C GLN A 152 -0.72 6.64 11.45
N PRO A 153 -0.95 6.82 10.12
CA PRO A 153 0.12 6.67 9.17
C PRO A 153 1.20 7.74 9.43
N PRO A 154 2.46 7.45 9.09
CA PRO A 154 3.51 8.45 9.13
C PRO A 154 3.15 9.68 8.30
N THR A 155 3.61 10.85 8.73
CA THR A 155 3.45 12.10 7.97
C THR A 155 4.04 11.93 6.57
N PHE A 156 3.28 12.32 5.54
CA PHE A 156 3.76 12.24 4.16
C PHE A 156 5.00 13.10 3.96
N GLY A 157 5.96 12.57 3.22
CA GLY A 157 7.27 13.20 3.02
C GLY A 157 8.37 12.66 3.94
N LEU A 158 8.03 12.02 5.05
CA LEU A 158 9.03 11.33 5.86
C LEU A 158 9.64 10.15 5.08
N ASN A 159 10.95 9.99 5.23
CA ASN A 159 11.71 8.90 4.63
C ASN A 159 12.09 7.84 5.67
N PHE A 160 12.07 8.22 6.94
CA PHE A 160 12.54 7.42 8.05
C PHE A 160 11.82 7.83 9.35
N LEU A 161 11.69 6.90 10.30
CA LEU A 161 11.21 7.12 11.67
C LEU A 161 11.97 6.20 12.63
N SER A 162 12.19 6.65 13.87
CA SER A 162 12.65 5.75 14.93
C SER A 162 11.52 4.83 15.42
N ASP A 163 11.87 3.64 15.91
CA ASP A 163 10.95 2.61 16.39
C ASP A 163 10.49 2.85 17.85
N ASP A 164 10.75 4.04 18.42
CA ASP A 164 10.48 4.38 19.82
C ASP A 164 8.98 4.31 20.18
N LYS A 165 8.12 4.31 19.17
CA LYS A 165 6.69 4.11 19.32
C LYS A 165 6.32 2.75 18.74
N ILE A 166 5.83 1.85 19.56
CA ILE A 166 5.36 0.51 19.15
C ILE A 166 4.34 0.66 18.03
N GLN A 167 4.82 0.54 16.80
CA GLN A 167 4.00 0.56 15.60
C GLN A 167 3.78 -0.89 15.14
N ASN A 168 2.59 -1.16 14.65
CA ASN A 168 2.30 -2.45 14.05
C ASN A 168 3.09 -2.60 12.74
N LYS A 169 3.94 -3.64 12.66
CA LYS A 169 4.81 -3.89 11.50
C LYS A 169 4.04 -4.02 10.18
N ASN A 170 2.88 -4.69 10.20
CA ASN A 170 2.04 -4.85 9.01
C ASN A 170 1.43 -3.51 8.58
N PHE A 171 1.03 -2.68 9.54
CA PHE A 171 0.55 -1.33 9.28
C PHE A 171 1.64 -0.46 8.65
N MET A 172 2.86 -0.51 9.17
CA MET A 172 3.99 0.25 8.60
C MET A 172 4.33 -0.21 7.18
N LEU A 173 4.24 -1.52 6.92
CA LEU A 173 4.45 -2.05 5.57
C LEU A 173 3.37 -1.56 4.58
N LEU A 174 2.10 -1.44 5.02
CA LEU A 174 1.05 -0.78 4.23
C LEU A 174 1.39 0.67 3.91
N CYS A 175 2.04 1.38 4.85
CA CYS A 175 2.52 2.75 4.63
C CYS A 175 3.77 2.83 3.73
N GLY A 176 4.33 1.68 3.32
CA GLY A 176 5.53 1.61 2.48
C GLY A 176 6.83 1.72 3.26
N PHE A 177 6.82 1.40 4.56
CA PHE A 177 7.99 1.41 5.42
C PHE A 177 8.38 -0.02 5.85
N GLU A 178 9.65 -0.34 5.75
CA GLU A 178 10.25 -1.58 6.26
C GLU A 178 11.04 -1.29 7.54
N LYS A 179 10.93 -2.21 8.52
CA LYS A 179 11.71 -2.13 9.75
C LYS A 179 13.15 -2.58 9.49
N PHE A 180 14.10 -1.73 9.84
CA PHE A 180 15.52 -2.00 9.79
C PHE A 180 16.17 -1.60 11.12
N ASN A 181 16.62 -2.58 11.90
CA ASN A 181 17.08 -2.37 13.29
C ASN A 181 16.02 -1.61 14.13
N ASN A 182 16.36 -0.44 14.63
CA ASN A 182 15.52 0.42 15.46
C ASN A 182 14.78 1.50 14.64
N PHE A 183 14.73 1.36 13.32
CA PHE A 183 14.16 2.36 12.44
C PHE A 183 13.15 1.72 11.47
N TYR A 184 12.21 2.54 11.02
CA TYR A 184 11.40 2.27 9.85
C TYR A 184 11.88 3.17 8.72
N ILE A 185 12.21 2.59 7.58
CA ILE A 185 12.73 3.30 6.40
C ILE A 185 11.76 3.07 5.25
N ARG A 186 11.45 4.14 4.50
CA ARG A 186 10.60 4.03 3.33
C ARG A 186 11.28 3.18 2.25
N ILE A 187 10.56 2.19 1.74
CA ILE A 187 11.09 1.13 0.87
C ILE A 187 11.77 1.68 -0.40
N ASP A 188 11.18 2.69 -1.04
CA ASP A 188 11.74 3.29 -2.25
C ASP A 188 13.06 4.04 -1.99
N ILE A 189 13.22 4.64 -0.80
CA ILE A 189 14.47 5.29 -0.39
C ILE A 189 15.53 4.23 -0.06
N LEU A 190 15.14 3.19 0.68
CA LEU A 190 16.02 2.07 1.01
C LEU A 190 16.58 1.40 -0.25
N GLU A 191 15.72 1.12 -1.23
CA GLU A 191 16.12 0.50 -2.50
C GLU A 191 17.05 1.41 -3.32
N ARG A 192 16.81 2.72 -3.33
CA ARG A 192 17.72 3.69 -3.98
C ARG A 192 19.09 3.72 -3.31
N LEU A 193 19.13 3.71 -1.97
CA LEU A 193 20.36 3.67 -1.22
C LEU A 193 21.20 2.44 -1.59
N PHE A 194 20.59 1.26 -1.60
CA PHE A 194 21.29 0.02 -1.96
C PHE A 194 21.82 0.03 -3.39
N VAL A 195 21.06 0.55 -4.35
CA VAL A 195 21.52 0.67 -5.74
C VAL A 195 22.75 1.58 -5.83
N GLN A 196 22.78 2.68 -5.09
CA GLN A 196 23.93 3.59 -5.07
C GLN A 196 25.17 2.93 -4.45
N ILE A 197 25.01 2.23 -3.33
CA ILE A 197 26.11 1.51 -2.67
C ILE A 197 26.72 0.45 -3.58
N ILE A 198 25.87 -0.32 -4.29
CA ILE A 198 26.33 -1.43 -5.14
C ILE A 198 26.99 -0.94 -6.42
N ASN A 199 26.49 0.16 -7.00
CA ASN A 199 27.02 0.71 -8.26
C ASN A 199 28.20 1.66 -8.04
N SER A 200 28.63 1.86 -6.81
CA SER A 200 29.77 2.70 -6.49
C SER A 200 31.06 1.90 -6.68
N ASP A 201 31.99 2.46 -7.44
CA ASP A 201 33.33 1.90 -7.66
C ASP A 201 34.24 2.08 -6.42
N THR A 202 33.80 2.86 -5.44
CA THR A 202 34.54 3.15 -4.23
C THR A 202 34.09 2.25 -3.09
N LYS A 203 35.06 1.70 -2.34
CA LYS A 203 34.79 0.93 -1.11
C LYS A 203 34.50 1.85 0.08
N ASP A 204 34.85 3.13 0.01
CA ASP A 204 34.56 4.09 1.06
C ASP A 204 33.19 4.72 0.83
N MET A 205 32.24 4.37 1.73
CA MET A 205 30.88 4.89 1.69
C MET A 205 30.79 6.42 1.76
N ARG A 206 31.83 7.10 2.30
CA ARG A 206 31.88 8.55 2.41
C ARG A 206 32.16 9.24 1.06
N GLU A 207 32.77 8.52 0.12
CA GLU A 207 33.06 9.03 -1.23
C GLU A 207 31.88 8.93 -2.19
N ILE A 208 30.82 8.17 -1.82
CA ILE A 208 29.63 8.06 -2.64
C ILE A 208 28.81 9.33 -2.46
N LYS A 209 28.84 10.23 -3.44
CA LYS A 209 28.23 11.58 -3.39
C LYS A 209 26.77 11.61 -2.91
N MET A 210 25.98 10.59 -3.21
CA MET A 210 24.57 10.53 -2.80
C MET A 210 24.34 9.97 -1.40
N ILE A 211 25.30 9.32 -0.78
CA ILE A 211 25.14 8.80 0.60
C ILE A 211 24.95 9.90 1.62
N PRO A 212 25.77 10.99 1.65
CA PRO A 212 25.54 12.07 2.59
C PRO A 212 24.15 12.70 2.47
N GLU A 213 23.66 12.93 1.24
CA GLU A 213 22.30 13.43 1.03
C GLU A 213 21.25 12.45 1.53
N MET A 214 21.40 11.15 1.26
CA MET A 214 20.49 10.12 1.72
C MET A 214 20.54 9.93 3.22
N LEU A 215 21.70 10.01 3.85
CA LEU A 215 21.84 9.97 5.30
C LEU A 215 21.19 11.19 5.95
N ASN A 216 21.37 12.38 5.38
CA ASN A 216 20.66 13.59 5.82
C ASN A 216 19.15 13.45 5.68
N LEU A 217 18.66 12.90 4.56
CA LEU A 217 17.22 12.60 4.35
C LEU A 217 16.71 11.55 5.34
N LEU A 218 17.58 10.69 5.85
CA LEU A 218 17.28 9.70 6.88
C LEU A 218 17.43 10.24 8.31
N GLY A 219 17.84 11.52 8.46
CA GLY A 219 18.08 12.12 9.77
C GLY A 219 19.32 11.58 10.49
N CYS A 220 20.20 10.85 9.79
CA CYS A 220 21.48 10.39 10.32
C CYS A 220 22.48 11.53 10.24
N LYS A 221 22.99 12.00 11.39
CA LYS A 221 24.09 12.96 11.47
C LYS A 221 25.44 12.24 11.43
#